data_63ce4388d9b49277cd9c39164c123edb
#
_entry.id   63ce4388d9b49277cd9c39164c123edb
#
_cell.length_a   1.000
_cell.length_b   1.000
_cell.length_c   1.000
_cell.angle_alpha   90.00
_cell.angle_beta   90.00
_cell.angle_gamma   90.00
#
_symmetry.space_group_name_H-M   'P 1'
#
loop_
_entity.id
_entity.type
_entity.pdbx_description
1 polymer ?
#
loop_
_entity_poly.entity_id
_entity_poly.type
_entity_poly.pdbx_seq_one_letter_code
_entity_poly.pdbx_strand_id
1 'polypeptide(L)'
;FSSQDVDDLKGGQQDLELTEFIDDFTELKNELEKLTAPLRTTSDYLLALQLEEANHLKSESYRNLQNRLLLLANNNQKTLDEFNQELIAIVKAEEVILNYKLADLFDHVFPDISLIESLNIPPSKKDLLKIAIACAKRLLTILDNGLDFIKLVNVRLYLVDQIAVLNEKDQQFKKRIDKLTHLLMLTKDISKIDEQRQDVAAHFQQLQSYLTQWIDYMQTCLDEQTFNIHNAIKSCEAFMDFINEAEYQYQRQLAD
;
A
#
# COMPACT_ATOMS: atom_id res chain seq x y z
N PHE A 1 62.43 30.47 52.66
CA PHE A 1 61.23 30.53 51.81
C PHE A 1 60.29 31.50 52.47
N SER A 2 59.97 32.61 51.82
CA SER A 2 59.05 33.58 52.31
C SER A 2 57.61 33.18 52.03
N SER A 3 56.66 33.69 52.88
CA SER A 3 55.24 33.38 52.68
C SER A 3 54.70 33.83 51.31
N GLN A 4 55.40 34.75 50.63
CA GLN A 4 55.11 35.20 49.28
C GLN A 4 55.46 34.13 48.22
N ASP A 5 56.56 33.36 48.39
CA ASP A 5 56.95 32.32 47.46
C ASP A 5 55.93 31.13 47.42
N VAL A 6 55.24 30.88 48.50
CA VAL A 6 54.23 29.82 48.61
C VAL A 6 52.89 30.26 47.99
N ASP A 7 52.54 31.54 48.09
CA ASP A 7 51.31 32.09 47.46
C ASP A 7 51.48 32.29 45.97
N ASP A 8 52.68 32.64 45.46
CA ASP A 8 52.98 32.69 44.03
C ASP A 8 52.98 31.27 43.37
N LEU A 9 53.46 30.26 44.12
CA LEU A 9 53.38 28.87 43.64
C LEU A 9 51.94 28.33 43.58
N LYS A 10 51.11 28.70 44.54
CA LYS A 10 49.69 28.35 44.53
C LYS A 10 48.92 29.09 43.45
N GLY A 11 49.19 30.36 43.21
CA GLY A 11 48.65 31.15 42.13
C GLY A 11 48.98 30.56 40.75
N GLY A 12 50.25 30.22 40.54
CA GLY A 12 50.70 29.62 39.27
C GLY A 12 50.14 28.24 39.01
N GLN A 13 49.83 27.43 40.02
CA GLN A 13 49.19 26.13 39.87
C GLN A 13 47.71 26.27 39.58
N GLN A 14 47.01 27.23 40.16
CA GLN A 14 45.60 27.54 39.89
C GLN A 14 45.44 28.10 38.46
N ASP A 15 46.35 28.94 37.99
CA ASP A 15 46.34 29.46 36.60
C ASP A 15 46.57 28.34 35.56
N LEU A 16 47.38 27.34 35.88
CA LEU A 16 47.64 26.19 35.00
C LEU A 16 46.36 25.30 34.90
N GLU A 17 45.73 24.95 36.03
CA GLU A 17 44.53 24.18 36.10
C GLU A 17 43.35 24.87 35.38
N LEU A 18 43.25 26.20 35.48
CA LEU A 18 42.25 26.99 34.76
C LEU A 18 42.50 26.95 33.24
N THR A 19 43.73 27.03 32.81
CA THR A 19 44.09 26.97 31.39
C THR A 19 43.77 25.61 30.79
N GLU A 20 44.10 24.51 31.49
CA GLU A 20 43.74 23.14 31.07
C GLU A 20 42.23 22.96 30.96
N PHE A 21 41.46 23.48 31.93
CA PHE A 21 39.99 23.42 31.86
C PHE A 21 39.42 24.20 30.67
N ILE A 22 39.94 25.37 30.34
CA ILE A 22 39.54 26.17 29.17
C ILE A 22 39.84 25.41 27.86
N ASP A 23 40.98 24.75 27.78
CA ASP A 23 41.40 23.95 26.62
C ASP A 23 40.43 22.75 26.43
N ASP A 24 40.15 21.99 27.50
CA ASP A 24 39.23 20.87 27.49
C ASP A 24 37.79 21.31 27.12
N PHE A 25 37.33 22.46 27.68
CA PHE A 25 36.02 23.01 27.38
C PHE A 25 35.92 23.46 25.91
N THR A 26 36.99 24.01 25.38
CA THR A 26 37.10 24.41 23.97
C THR A 26 37.09 23.16 23.06
N GLU A 27 37.83 22.11 23.43
CA GLU A 27 37.84 20.83 22.69
C GLU A 27 36.44 20.19 22.67
N LEU A 28 35.76 20.16 23.83
CA LEU A 28 34.40 19.65 23.93
C LEU A 28 33.45 20.44 23.03
N LYS A 29 33.52 21.78 23.00
CA LYS A 29 32.74 22.61 22.09
C LYS A 29 32.97 22.22 20.62
N ASN A 30 34.25 22.08 20.22
CA ASN A 30 34.61 21.73 18.85
C ASN A 30 34.14 20.33 18.46
N GLU A 31 34.15 19.35 19.36
CA GLU A 31 33.60 18.03 19.11
C GLU A 31 32.08 18.06 18.93
N LEU A 32 31.34 18.86 19.72
CA LEU A 32 29.91 19.03 19.55
C LEU A 32 29.54 19.72 18.24
N GLU A 33 30.34 20.71 17.79
CA GLU A 33 30.18 21.33 16.48
C GLU A 33 30.30 20.29 15.36
N LYS A 34 31.26 19.38 15.46
CA LYS A 34 31.42 18.27 14.47
C LYS A 34 30.21 17.33 14.45
N LEU A 35 29.50 17.14 15.57
CA LEU A 35 28.31 16.29 15.65
C LEU A 35 27.05 16.97 15.07
N THR A 36 26.97 18.30 15.08
CA THR A 36 25.78 19.01 14.58
C THR A 36 25.65 18.96 13.06
N ALA A 37 26.76 18.99 12.31
CA ALA A 37 26.73 18.96 10.84
C ALA A 37 26.12 17.68 10.25
N PRO A 38 26.49 16.46 10.72
CA PRO A 38 25.82 15.21 10.28
C PRO A 38 24.34 15.16 10.63
N LEU A 39 23.93 15.65 11.80
CA LEU A 39 22.52 15.70 12.20
C LEU A 39 21.70 16.54 11.23
N ARG A 40 22.22 17.73 10.90
CA ARG A 40 21.59 18.61 9.91
C ARG A 40 21.48 17.95 8.55
N THR A 41 22.58 17.39 8.04
CA THR A 41 22.63 16.76 6.74
C THR A 41 21.64 15.58 6.65
N THR A 42 21.53 14.78 7.73
CA THR A 42 20.61 13.65 7.79
C THR A 42 19.16 14.12 7.81
N SER A 43 18.85 15.15 8.63
CA SER A 43 17.50 15.73 8.66
C SER A 43 17.08 16.32 7.32
N ASP A 44 17.96 17.12 6.69
CA ASP A 44 17.70 17.72 5.38
C ASP A 44 17.48 16.65 4.31
N TYR A 45 18.29 15.56 4.33
CA TYR A 45 18.11 14.42 3.43
C TYR A 45 16.76 13.73 3.64
N LEU A 46 16.39 13.44 4.88
CA LEU A 46 15.11 12.83 5.19
C LEU A 46 13.94 13.70 4.71
N LEU A 47 13.99 15.01 4.93
CA LEU A 47 12.94 15.94 4.49
C LEU A 47 12.87 16.12 2.97
N ALA A 48 14.00 15.98 2.26
CA ALA A 48 14.05 16.08 0.80
C ALA A 48 13.37 14.91 0.08
N LEU A 49 13.13 13.78 0.75
CA LEU A 49 12.45 12.62 0.18
C LEU A 49 10.94 12.88 0.04
N GLN A 50 10.46 13.13 -1.17
CA GLN A 50 9.04 13.39 -1.48
C GLN A 50 8.29 12.07 -1.72
N LEU A 51 8.12 11.25 -0.67
CA LEU A 51 7.46 9.94 -0.79
C LEU A 51 5.93 10.07 -0.87
N GLU A 52 5.34 11.01 -0.18
CA GLU A 52 3.89 11.15 -0.04
C GLU A 52 3.21 11.49 -1.36
N GLU A 53 3.69 12.49 -2.10
CA GLU A 53 3.07 12.95 -3.35
C GLU A 53 3.07 11.83 -4.42
N ALA A 54 4.21 11.19 -4.64
CA ALA A 54 4.33 10.09 -5.59
C ALA A 54 3.48 8.88 -5.18
N ASN A 55 3.40 8.60 -3.87
CA ASN A 55 2.61 7.52 -3.30
C ASN A 55 1.11 7.78 -3.42
N HIS A 56 0.66 9.01 -3.17
CA HIS A 56 -0.73 9.43 -3.32
C HIS A 56 -1.23 9.24 -4.76
N LEU A 57 -0.49 9.73 -5.76
CA LEU A 57 -0.83 9.57 -7.18
C LEU A 57 -0.94 8.10 -7.59
N LYS A 58 -0.01 7.25 -7.13
CA LYS A 58 -0.07 5.80 -7.38
C LYS A 58 -1.26 5.13 -6.70
N SER A 59 -1.53 5.48 -5.44
CA SER A 59 -2.68 4.96 -4.69
C SER A 59 -3.99 5.27 -5.38
N GLU A 60 -4.18 6.51 -5.84
CA GLU A 60 -5.36 6.93 -6.59
C GLU A 60 -5.49 6.16 -7.92
N SER A 61 -4.40 6.04 -8.67
CA SER A 61 -4.36 5.28 -9.92
C SER A 61 -4.74 3.80 -9.70
N TYR A 62 -4.21 3.16 -8.65
CA TYR A 62 -4.52 1.76 -8.34
C TYR A 62 -5.98 1.58 -7.92
N ARG A 63 -6.54 2.50 -7.13
CA ARG A 63 -7.97 2.48 -6.77
C ARG A 63 -8.88 2.61 -7.99
N ASN A 64 -8.59 3.54 -8.87
CA ASN A 64 -9.35 3.74 -10.10
C ASN A 64 -9.31 2.50 -11.01
N LEU A 65 -8.14 1.88 -11.15
CA LEU A 65 -7.98 0.65 -11.92
C LEU A 65 -8.71 -0.52 -11.25
N GLN A 66 -8.63 -0.66 -9.93
CA GLN A 66 -9.32 -1.71 -9.17
C GLN A 66 -10.84 -1.59 -9.33
N ASN A 67 -11.41 -0.38 -9.19
CA ASN A 67 -12.83 -0.13 -9.35
C ASN A 67 -13.31 -0.49 -10.76
N ARG A 68 -12.53 -0.13 -11.78
CA ARG A 68 -12.82 -0.50 -13.17
C ARG A 68 -12.80 -2.00 -13.39
N LEU A 69 -11.83 -2.72 -12.83
CA LEU A 69 -11.76 -4.17 -12.93
C LEU A 69 -12.89 -4.87 -12.19
N LEU A 70 -13.29 -4.38 -11.02
CA LEU A 70 -14.43 -4.89 -10.28
C LEU A 70 -15.74 -4.77 -11.08
N LEU A 71 -15.92 -3.65 -11.77
CA LEU A 71 -17.09 -3.44 -12.63
C LEU A 71 -17.09 -4.41 -13.82
N LEU A 72 -15.94 -4.63 -14.45
CA LEU A 72 -15.78 -5.60 -15.54
C LEU A 72 -16.00 -7.04 -15.05
N ALA A 73 -15.47 -7.42 -13.90
CA ALA A 73 -15.66 -8.72 -13.28
C ALA A 73 -17.15 -8.98 -12.96
N ASN A 74 -17.84 -7.99 -12.41
CA ASN A 74 -19.27 -8.09 -12.11
C ASN A 74 -20.10 -8.27 -13.39
N ASN A 75 -19.80 -7.55 -14.46
CA ASN A 75 -20.47 -7.73 -15.75
C ASN A 75 -20.19 -9.10 -16.35
N ASN A 76 -18.94 -9.57 -16.27
CA ASN A 76 -18.56 -10.91 -16.72
C ASN A 76 -19.32 -12.01 -15.95
N GLN A 77 -19.46 -11.85 -14.63
CA GLN A 77 -20.20 -12.79 -13.80
C GLN A 77 -21.69 -12.83 -14.16
N LYS A 78 -22.32 -11.68 -14.42
CA LYS A 78 -23.72 -11.64 -14.88
C LYS A 78 -23.92 -12.42 -16.19
N THR A 79 -23.02 -12.19 -17.16
CA THR A 79 -23.07 -12.91 -18.44
C THR A 79 -22.83 -14.41 -18.25
N LEU A 80 -21.92 -14.78 -17.34
CA LEU A 80 -21.66 -16.18 -16.99
C LEU A 80 -22.92 -16.85 -16.38
N ASP A 81 -23.60 -16.16 -15.47
CA ASP A 81 -24.83 -16.67 -14.85
C ASP A 81 -25.96 -16.84 -15.88
N GLU A 82 -26.11 -15.88 -16.80
CA GLU A 82 -27.06 -15.96 -17.90
C GLU A 82 -26.79 -17.19 -18.80
N PHE A 83 -25.53 -17.36 -19.24
CA PHE A 83 -25.15 -18.48 -20.11
C PHE A 83 -25.29 -19.83 -19.39
N ASN A 84 -25.00 -19.92 -18.10
CA ASN A 84 -25.23 -21.14 -17.33
C ASN A 84 -26.72 -21.48 -17.24
N GLN A 85 -27.60 -20.50 -17.03
CA GLN A 85 -29.04 -20.72 -17.02
C GLN A 85 -29.56 -21.19 -18.38
N GLU A 86 -29.06 -20.60 -19.46
CA GLU A 86 -29.39 -21.01 -20.82
C GLU A 86 -28.90 -22.42 -21.15
N LEU A 87 -27.68 -22.74 -20.74
CA LEU A 87 -27.13 -24.10 -20.91
C LEU A 87 -28.01 -25.14 -20.20
N ILE A 88 -28.45 -24.86 -18.97
CA ILE A 88 -29.35 -25.75 -18.23
C ILE A 88 -30.68 -25.91 -18.98
N ALA A 89 -31.23 -24.82 -19.52
CA ALA A 89 -32.49 -24.88 -20.29
C ALA A 89 -32.32 -25.73 -21.58
N ILE A 90 -31.22 -25.57 -22.32
CA ILE A 90 -30.91 -26.35 -23.53
C ILE A 90 -30.75 -27.82 -23.18
N VAL A 91 -30.00 -28.19 -22.15
CA VAL A 91 -29.80 -29.60 -21.76
C VAL A 91 -31.14 -30.25 -21.37
N LYS A 92 -31.97 -29.56 -20.59
CA LYS A 92 -33.31 -30.05 -20.23
C LYS A 92 -34.23 -30.22 -21.45
N ALA A 93 -34.12 -29.32 -22.43
CA ALA A 93 -34.89 -29.45 -23.68
C ALA A 93 -34.41 -30.62 -24.53
N GLU A 94 -33.09 -30.86 -24.62
CA GLU A 94 -32.54 -32.07 -25.29
C GLU A 94 -33.07 -33.36 -24.64
N GLU A 95 -33.15 -33.43 -23.32
CA GLU A 95 -33.76 -34.55 -22.60
C GLU A 95 -35.24 -34.76 -22.97
N VAL A 96 -36.03 -33.68 -23.10
CA VAL A 96 -37.42 -33.74 -23.53
C VAL A 96 -37.51 -34.27 -24.97
N ILE A 97 -36.68 -33.77 -25.89
CA ILE A 97 -36.63 -34.21 -27.28
C ILE A 97 -36.36 -35.73 -27.38
N LEU A 98 -35.37 -36.19 -26.60
CA LEU A 98 -35.03 -37.62 -26.58
C LEU A 98 -36.14 -38.48 -26.00
N ASN A 99 -36.68 -38.10 -24.84
CA ASN A 99 -37.71 -38.88 -24.13
C ASN A 99 -39.03 -38.98 -24.90
N TYR A 100 -39.39 -37.95 -25.64
CA TYR A 100 -40.63 -37.91 -26.43
C TYR A 100 -40.44 -38.16 -27.90
N LYS A 101 -39.20 -38.58 -28.33
CA LYS A 101 -38.87 -38.92 -29.73
C LYS A 101 -39.20 -37.79 -30.71
N LEU A 102 -38.84 -36.56 -30.35
CA LEU A 102 -39.11 -35.36 -31.15
C LEU A 102 -37.94 -34.97 -32.08
N ALA A 103 -36.93 -35.81 -32.23
CA ALA A 103 -35.69 -35.46 -32.95
C ALA A 103 -35.96 -34.96 -34.39
N ASP A 104 -36.88 -35.59 -35.08
CA ASP A 104 -37.19 -35.22 -36.47
C ASP A 104 -37.75 -33.80 -36.62
N LEU A 105 -38.38 -33.27 -35.56
CA LEU A 105 -38.90 -31.87 -35.53
C LEU A 105 -37.80 -30.83 -35.40
N PHE A 106 -36.62 -31.23 -34.91
CA PHE A 106 -35.49 -30.33 -34.61
C PHE A 106 -34.30 -30.55 -35.56
N ASP A 107 -34.44 -31.42 -36.59
CA ASP A 107 -33.31 -31.84 -37.44
C ASP A 107 -32.86 -30.75 -38.44
N HIS A 108 -33.77 -29.89 -38.92
CA HIS A 108 -33.47 -28.94 -39.98
C HIS A 108 -33.72 -27.48 -39.67
N VAL A 109 -34.68 -27.19 -38.83
CA VAL A 109 -35.06 -25.81 -38.41
C VAL A 109 -35.66 -25.85 -37.01
N PHE A 110 -35.48 -24.80 -36.21
CA PHE A 110 -36.19 -24.69 -34.95
C PHE A 110 -37.71 -24.60 -35.20
N PRO A 111 -38.51 -25.50 -34.59
CA PRO A 111 -39.95 -25.49 -34.79
C PRO A 111 -40.58 -24.19 -34.28
N ASP A 112 -41.71 -23.83 -34.93
CA ASP A 112 -42.48 -22.70 -34.45
C ASP A 112 -43.18 -23.01 -33.12
N ILE A 113 -43.45 -21.96 -32.31
CA ILE A 113 -44.08 -22.08 -31.01
C ILE A 113 -45.47 -22.75 -31.13
N SER A 114 -46.21 -22.49 -32.23
CA SER A 114 -47.52 -23.14 -32.51
C SER A 114 -47.40 -24.65 -32.67
N LEU A 115 -46.31 -25.12 -33.28
CA LEU A 115 -46.06 -26.56 -33.43
C LEU A 115 -45.74 -27.21 -32.08
N ILE A 116 -44.93 -26.52 -31.21
CA ILE A 116 -44.70 -27.02 -29.85
C ILE A 116 -45.98 -27.09 -29.03
N GLU A 117 -46.88 -26.11 -29.16
CA GLU A 117 -48.18 -26.13 -28.48
C GLU A 117 -49.06 -27.27 -28.90
N SER A 118 -49.00 -27.71 -30.12
CA SER A 118 -49.80 -28.84 -30.66
C SER A 118 -49.31 -30.22 -30.22
N LEU A 119 -48.06 -30.32 -29.64
CA LEU A 119 -47.50 -31.59 -29.20
C LEU A 119 -48.31 -32.19 -28.01
N ASN A 120 -48.47 -33.50 -28.02
CA ASN A 120 -49.12 -34.23 -26.92
C ASN A 120 -48.13 -34.56 -25.80
N ILE A 121 -47.61 -33.53 -25.15
CA ILE A 121 -46.65 -33.61 -24.04
C ILE A 121 -47.11 -32.68 -22.87
N PRO A 122 -46.61 -32.89 -21.64
CA PRO A 122 -47.01 -32.05 -20.51
C PRO A 122 -46.67 -30.57 -20.74
N PRO A 123 -47.47 -29.61 -20.27
CA PRO A 123 -47.24 -28.15 -20.45
C PRO A 123 -45.87 -27.69 -19.99
N SER A 124 -45.37 -28.18 -18.84
CA SER A 124 -44.04 -27.86 -18.33
C SER A 124 -42.90 -28.28 -19.26
N LYS A 125 -43.10 -29.33 -20.05
CA LYS A 125 -42.15 -29.78 -21.05
C LYS A 125 -42.20 -28.94 -22.33
N LYS A 126 -43.41 -28.46 -22.71
CA LYS A 126 -43.54 -27.48 -23.80
C LYS A 126 -42.84 -26.17 -23.46
N ASP A 127 -42.95 -25.69 -22.22
CA ASP A 127 -42.31 -24.47 -21.79
C ASP A 127 -40.77 -24.58 -21.83
N LEU A 128 -40.19 -25.72 -21.47
CA LEU A 128 -38.74 -25.96 -21.63
C LEU A 128 -38.29 -25.87 -23.08
N LEU A 129 -39.06 -26.48 -24.00
CA LEU A 129 -38.74 -26.41 -25.46
C LEU A 129 -38.83 -24.95 -25.96
N LYS A 130 -39.85 -24.19 -25.56
CA LYS A 130 -40.01 -22.79 -25.96
C LYS A 130 -38.83 -21.94 -25.45
N ILE A 131 -38.43 -22.10 -24.18
CA ILE A 131 -37.29 -21.40 -23.61
C ILE A 131 -36.02 -21.72 -24.40
N ALA A 132 -35.75 -23.00 -24.67
CA ALA A 132 -34.58 -23.42 -25.44
C ALA A 132 -34.54 -22.83 -26.85
N ILE A 133 -35.70 -22.82 -27.54
CA ILE A 133 -35.83 -22.22 -28.88
C ILE A 133 -35.60 -20.70 -28.81
N ALA A 134 -36.15 -20.03 -27.82
CA ALA A 134 -35.94 -18.57 -27.59
C ALA A 134 -34.47 -18.26 -27.37
N CYS A 135 -33.79 -19.04 -26.50
CA CYS A 135 -32.34 -18.91 -26.27
C CYS A 135 -31.54 -19.11 -27.57
N ALA A 136 -31.83 -20.18 -28.31
CA ALA A 136 -31.16 -20.47 -29.58
C ALA A 136 -31.36 -19.33 -30.60
N LYS A 137 -32.58 -18.84 -30.76
CA LYS A 137 -32.88 -17.71 -31.66
C LYS A 137 -32.17 -16.41 -31.22
N ARG A 138 -32.11 -16.12 -29.93
CA ARG A 138 -31.35 -14.96 -29.41
C ARG A 138 -29.86 -15.06 -29.72
N LEU A 139 -29.24 -16.22 -29.52
CA LEU A 139 -27.83 -16.43 -29.82
C LEU A 139 -27.55 -16.31 -31.32
N LEU A 140 -28.43 -16.79 -32.17
CA LEU A 140 -28.32 -16.62 -33.63
C LEU A 140 -28.34 -15.13 -34.05
N THR A 141 -29.11 -14.26 -33.37
CA THR A 141 -29.13 -12.81 -33.67
C THR A 141 -27.88 -12.10 -33.21
N ILE A 142 -27.19 -12.61 -32.20
CA ILE A 142 -25.94 -12.02 -31.67
C ILE A 142 -24.74 -12.39 -32.53
N LEU A 143 -24.78 -13.58 -33.17
CA LEU A 143 -23.64 -14.19 -33.88
C LEU A 143 -23.52 -13.79 -35.34
N ASP A 144 -24.20 -12.75 -35.77
CA ASP A 144 -24.13 -12.15 -37.11
C ASP A 144 -23.33 -12.97 -38.16
N ASN A 145 -24.03 -13.87 -38.86
CA ASN A 145 -23.52 -14.60 -40.02
C ASN A 145 -22.44 -15.70 -39.85
N GLY A 146 -22.83 -16.90 -39.56
CA GLY A 146 -21.96 -18.03 -39.93
C GLY A 146 -21.95 -19.30 -39.11
N LEU A 147 -22.74 -19.40 -38.06
CA LEU A 147 -22.93 -20.69 -37.39
C LEU A 147 -24.33 -21.23 -37.71
N ASP A 148 -24.35 -22.31 -38.46
CA ASP A 148 -25.55 -23.11 -38.66
C ASP A 148 -25.95 -23.77 -37.33
N PHE A 149 -26.63 -23.02 -36.47
CA PHE A 149 -27.29 -23.60 -35.28
C PHE A 149 -28.57 -24.34 -35.70
N ILE A 150 -28.41 -25.25 -36.61
CA ILE A 150 -29.53 -26.11 -37.09
C ILE A 150 -30.00 -27.01 -35.94
N LYS A 151 -29.13 -27.32 -34.96
CA LYS A 151 -29.41 -28.24 -33.86
C LYS A 151 -29.11 -27.63 -32.50
N LEU A 152 -29.94 -27.92 -31.47
CA LEU A 152 -29.73 -27.53 -30.10
C LEU A 152 -28.36 -27.97 -29.56
N VAL A 153 -27.83 -29.09 -30.04
CA VAL A 153 -26.46 -29.55 -29.70
C VAL A 153 -25.40 -28.50 -30.03
N ASN A 154 -25.50 -27.83 -31.17
CA ASN A 154 -24.53 -26.79 -31.56
C ASN A 154 -24.64 -25.57 -30.64
N VAL A 155 -25.86 -25.21 -30.24
CA VAL A 155 -26.11 -24.14 -29.25
C VAL A 155 -25.48 -24.50 -27.90
N ARG A 156 -25.68 -25.74 -27.44
CA ARG A 156 -25.06 -26.25 -26.20
C ARG A 156 -23.54 -26.19 -26.27
N LEU A 157 -22.93 -26.68 -27.33
CA LEU A 157 -21.46 -26.66 -27.49
C LEU A 157 -20.92 -25.23 -27.49
N TYR A 158 -21.59 -24.31 -28.16
CA TYR A 158 -21.24 -22.88 -28.15
C TYR A 158 -21.31 -22.29 -26.73
N LEU A 159 -22.40 -22.55 -25.99
CA LEU A 159 -22.53 -22.07 -24.63
C LEU A 159 -21.43 -22.61 -23.72
N VAL A 160 -21.10 -23.90 -23.82
CA VAL A 160 -20.00 -24.51 -23.07
C VAL A 160 -18.68 -23.82 -23.35
N ASP A 161 -18.39 -23.56 -24.63
CA ASP A 161 -17.17 -22.83 -25.02
C ASP A 161 -17.14 -21.40 -24.47
N GLN A 162 -18.22 -20.65 -24.61
CA GLN A 162 -18.34 -19.30 -24.09
C GLN A 162 -18.21 -19.24 -22.57
N ILE A 163 -18.82 -20.18 -21.85
CA ILE A 163 -18.69 -20.30 -20.39
C ILE A 163 -17.22 -20.56 -20.01
N ALA A 164 -16.51 -21.40 -20.74
CA ALA A 164 -15.09 -21.64 -20.49
C ALA A 164 -14.25 -20.35 -20.66
N VAL A 165 -14.48 -19.58 -21.73
CA VAL A 165 -13.82 -18.29 -21.98
C VAL A 165 -14.13 -17.28 -20.89
N LEU A 166 -15.40 -17.19 -20.44
CA LEU A 166 -15.80 -16.27 -19.38
C LEU A 166 -15.18 -16.64 -18.03
N ASN A 167 -15.09 -17.92 -17.71
CA ASN A 167 -14.42 -18.42 -16.51
C ASN A 167 -12.93 -18.09 -16.51
N GLU A 168 -12.26 -18.23 -17.65
CA GLU A 168 -10.85 -17.82 -17.78
C GLU A 168 -10.68 -16.31 -17.54
N LYS A 169 -11.54 -15.47 -18.12
CA LYS A 169 -11.56 -14.02 -17.88
C LYS A 169 -11.79 -13.70 -16.41
N ASP A 170 -12.72 -14.39 -15.74
CA ASP A 170 -13.00 -14.20 -14.32
C ASP A 170 -11.76 -14.48 -13.46
N GLN A 171 -11.04 -15.57 -13.75
CA GLN A 171 -9.77 -15.87 -13.07
C GLN A 171 -8.70 -14.78 -13.30
N GLN A 172 -8.63 -14.25 -14.53
CA GLN A 172 -7.71 -13.16 -14.86
C GLN A 172 -8.07 -11.87 -14.09
N PHE A 173 -9.36 -11.52 -14.01
CA PHE A 173 -9.81 -10.37 -13.22
C PHE A 173 -9.48 -10.56 -11.74
N LYS A 174 -9.75 -11.72 -11.15
CA LYS A 174 -9.43 -12.02 -9.74
C LYS A 174 -7.93 -11.82 -9.46
N LYS A 175 -7.06 -12.41 -10.27
CA LYS A 175 -5.60 -12.26 -10.12
C LYS A 175 -5.14 -10.79 -10.20
N ARG A 176 -5.73 -10.00 -11.11
CA ARG A 176 -5.39 -8.57 -11.25
C ARG A 176 -5.90 -7.74 -10.09
N ILE A 177 -7.11 -8.01 -9.60
CA ILE A 177 -7.70 -7.34 -8.43
C ILE A 177 -6.86 -7.64 -7.18
N ASP A 178 -6.48 -8.90 -6.95
CA ASP A 178 -5.62 -9.29 -5.84
C ASP A 178 -4.28 -8.56 -5.87
N LYS A 179 -3.64 -8.50 -7.05
CA LYS A 179 -2.39 -7.74 -7.22
C LYS A 179 -2.57 -6.26 -6.86
N LEU A 180 -3.66 -5.63 -7.30
CA LEU A 180 -3.93 -4.23 -6.97
C LEU A 180 -4.22 -4.03 -5.48
N THR A 181 -4.88 -4.98 -4.84
CA THR A 181 -5.10 -4.97 -3.39
C THR A 181 -3.76 -4.98 -2.63
N HIS A 182 -2.82 -5.83 -3.02
CA HIS A 182 -1.48 -5.84 -2.43
C HIS A 182 -0.71 -4.53 -2.68
N LEU A 183 -0.81 -3.97 -3.89
CA LEU A 183 -0.19 -2.68 -4.21
C LEU A 183 -0.79 -1.53 -3.38
N LEU A 184 -2.10 -1.55 -3.13
CA LEU A 184 -2.76 -0.58 -2.26
C LEU A 184 -2.36 -0.73 -0.78
N MET A 185 -2.13 -1.96 -0.30
CA MET A 185 -1.56 -2.18 1.03
C MET A 185 -0.14 -1.61 1.12
N LEU A 186 0.68 -1.86 0.11
CA LEU A 186 2.04 -1.32 0.05
C LEU A 186 2.05 0.23 0.05
N THR A 187 1.14 0.88 -0.70
CA THR A 187 1.05 2.35 -0.67
C THR A 187 0.65 2.87 0.72
N LYS A 188 -0.19 2.14 1.45
CA LYS A 188 -0.54 2.49 2.84
C LYS A 188 0.66 2.35 3.79
N ASP A 189 1.46 1.30 3.61
CA ASP A 189 2.66 1.10 4.43
C ASP A 189 3.74 2.16 4.12
N ILE A 190 3.88 2.56 2.84
CA ILE A 190 4.76 3.67 2.46
C ILE A 190 4.31 4.99 3.12
N SER A 191 3.00 5.27 3.21
CA SER A 191 2.51 6.47 3.91
C SER A 191 2.87 6.47 5.39
N LYS A 192 2.78 5.31 6.07
CA LYS A 192 3.22 5.21 7.47
C LYS A 192 4.73 5.42 7.63
N ILE A 193 5.53 4.88 6.70
CA ILE A 193 6.98 5.11 6.70
C ILE A 193 7.27 6.60 6.50
N ASP A 194 6.49 7.29 5.67
CA ASP A 194 6.65 8.73 5.44
C ASP A 194 6.33 9.55 6.69
N GLU A 195 5.26 9.21 7.42
CA GLU A 195 4.94 9.81 8.72
C GLU A 195 6.11 9.62 9.71
N GLN A 196 6.60 8.38 9.87
CA GLN A 196 7.72 8.09 10.76
C GLN A 196 9.00 8.80 10.35
N ARG A 197 9.26 8.93 9.05
CA ARG A 197 10.39 9.69 8.50
C ARG A 197 10.35 11.16 8.90
N GLN A 198 9.17 11.77 8.83
CA GLN A 198 8.97 13.16 9.24
C GLN A 198 9.19 13.33 10.74
N ASP A 199 8.69 12.41 11.56
CA ASP A 199 8.91 12.42 13.01
C ASP A 199 10.40 12.28 13.34
N VAL A 200 11.11 11.37 12.70
CA VAL A 200 12.57 11.18 12.88
C VAL A 200 13.32 12.45 12.46
N ALA A 201 12.98 13.06 11.33
CA ALA A 201 13.59 14.30 10.88
C ALA A 201 13.35 15.45 11.89
N ALA A 202 12.15 15.57 12.44
CA ALA A 202 11.82 16.55 13.48
C ALA A 202 12.65 16.34 14.76
N HIS A 203 12.83 15.09 15.19
CA HIS A 203 13.69 14.80 16.36
C HIS A 203 15.15 15.17 16.11
N PHE A 204 15.69 14.91 14.91
CA PHE A 204 17.04 15.36 14.54
C PHE A 204 17.17 16.87 14.56
N GLN A 205 16.16 17.62 14.08
CA GLN A 205 16.14 19.08 14.15
C GLN A 205 16.09 19.60 15.58
N GLN A 206 15.28 18.97 16.44
CA GLN A 206 15.22 19.33 17.87
C GLN A 206 16.56 19.10 18.56
N LEU A 207 17.18 17.94 18.35
CA LEU A 207 18.49 17.64 18.91
C LEU A 207 19.56 18.62 18.42
N GLN A 208 19.59 18.90 17.11
CA GLN A 208 20.48 19.88 16.52
C GLN A 208 20.29 21.27 17.15
N SER A 209 19.03 21.72 17.29
CA SER A 209 18.72 23.02 17.90
C SER A 209 19.22 23.09 19.33
N TYR A 210 19.01 22.01 20.10
CA TYR A 210 19.49 21.93 21.49
C TYR A 210 21.01 21.99 21.56
N LEU A 211 21.73 21.19 20.77
CA LEU A 211 23.19 21.23 20.74
C LEU A 211 23.73 22.58 20.28
N THR A 212 23.09 23.21 19.29
CA THR A 212 23.51 24.54 18.82
C THR A 212 23.36 25.58 19.92
N GLN A 213 22.25 25.61 20.66
CA GLN A 213 22.05 26.53 21.79
C GLN A 213 23.10 26.32 22.87
N TRP A 214 23.50 25.07 23.11
CA TRP A 214 24.51 24.78 24.10
C TRP A 214 25.91 25.18 23.63
N ILE A 215 26.27 24.97 22.36
CA ILE A 215 27.50 25.44 21.73
C ILE A 215 27.60 26.98 21.81
N ASP A 216 26.51 27.68 21.49
CA ASP A 216 26.44 29.16 21.58
C ASP A 216 26.65 29.64 23.00
N TYR A 217 26.09 28.93 23.99
CA TYR A 217 26.34 29.23 25.40
C TYR A 217 27.79 29.00 25.79
N MET A 218 28.42 27.89 25.37
CA MET A 218 29.84 27.62 25.60
C MET A 218 30.70 28.71 24.99
N GLN A 219 30.39 29.12 23.76
CA GLN A 219 31.09 30.22 23.09
C GLN A 219 31.00 31.51 23.88
N THR A 220 29.80 31.82 24.40
CA THR A 220 29.60 33.02 25.27
C THR A 220 30.48 32.94 26.51
N CYS A 221 30.58 31.79 27.17
CA CYS A 221 31.44 31.60 28.31
C CYS A 221 32.93 31.80 27.98
N LEU A 222 33.37 31.39 26.80
CA LEU A 222 34.76 31.54 26.32
C LEU A 222 35.10 33.01 25.92
N ASP A 223 34.10 33.76 25.45
CA ASP A 223 34.28 35.15 24.99
C ASP A 223 34.20 36.16 26.13
N GLU A 224 33.81 35.77 27.35
CA GLU A 224 33.81 36.65 28.51
C GLU A 224 35.24 37.13 28.86
N GLN A 225 35.40 38.38 29.19
CA GLN A 225 36.73 38.97 29.58
C GLN A 225 37.38 38.26 30.78
N THR A 226 36.55 37.65 31.63
CA THR A 226 36.95 36.79 32.73
C THR A 226 36.15 35.50 32.64
N PHE A 227 36.80 34.40 32.26
CA PHE A 227 36.18 33.10 32.18
C PHE A 227 35.56 32.68 33.52
N ASN A 228 34.24 32.42 33.52
CA ASN A 228 33.54 32.04 34.74
C ASN A 228 33.43 30.51 34.83
N ILE A 229 34.40 29.88 35.50
CA ILE A 229 34.51 28.45 35.68
C ILE A 229 33.24 27.85 36.34
N HIS A 230 32.61 28.54 37.26
CA HIS A 230 31.39 28.05 37.94
C HIS A 230 30.23 27.91 36.97
N ASN A 231 30.03 28.87 36.07
CA ASN A 231 29.02 28.84 35.05
C ASN A 231 29.32 27.73 34.03
N ALA A 232 30.58 27.52 33.62
CA ALA A 232 30.99 26.47 32.71
C ALA A 232 30.74 25.08 33.30
N ILE A 233 31.13 24.84 34.57
CA ILE A 233 30.85 23.56 35.28
C ILE A 233 29.34 23.28 35.33
N LYS A 234 28.55 24.27 35.78
CA LYS A 234 27.09 24.10 35.86
C LYS A 234 26.46 23.80 34.53
N SER A 235 27.01 24.34 33.43
CA SER A 235 26.57 24.03 32.09
C SER A 235 26.90 22.58 31.70
N CYS A 236 28.11 22.11 32.03
CA CYS A 236 28.51 20.72 31.79
C CYS A 236 27.59 19.75 32.57
N GLU A 237 27.29 20.04 33.84
CA GLU A 237 26.39 19.25 34.67
C GLU A 237 24.99 19.16 34.00
N ALA A 238 24.42 20.27 33.57
CA ALA A 238 23.12 20.30 32.90
C ALA A 238 23.12 19.50 31.57
N PHE A 239 24.23 19.51 30.82
CA PHE A 239 24.38 18.72 29.63
C PHE A 239 24.49 17.21 29.91
N MET A 240 25.25 16.85 30.95
CA MET A 240 25.35 15.45 31.39
C MET A 240 23.99 14.91 31.85
N ASP A 241 23.20 15.70 32.57
CA ASP A 241 21.85 15.31 32.96
C ASP A 241 20.95 15.10 31.74
N PHE A 242 21.06 15.95 30.72
CA PHE A 242 20.36 15.74 29.45
C PHE A 242 20.78 14.43 28.72
N ILE A 243 22.08 14.15 28.64
CA ILE A 243 22.59 12.91 28.01
C ILE A 243 22.10 11.68 28.78
N ASN A 244 22.19 11.68 30.11
CA ASN A 244 21.75 10.58 30.96
C ASN A 244 20.24 10.31 30.79
N GLU A 245 19.42 11.38 30.78
CA GLU A 245 17.98 11.22 30.53
C GLU A 245 17.69 10.68 29.11
N ALA A 246 18.38 11.17 28.09
CA ALA A 246 18.23 10.68 26.72
C ALA A 246 18.63 9.20 26.60
N GLU A 247 19.73 8.78 27.25
CA GLU A 247 20.14 7.38 27.30
C GLU A 247 19.10 6.50 28.01
N TYR A 248 18.59 6.96 29.17
CA TYR A 248 17.56 6.26 29.91
C TYR A 248 16.30 6.04 29.07
N GLN A 249 15.84 7.09 28.37
CA GLN A 249 14.67 7.01 27.49
C GLN A 249 14.91 6.02 26.32
N TYR A 250 16.08 6.05 25.73
CA TYR A 250 16.45 5.12 24.65
C TYR A 250 16.48 3.67 25.13
N GLN A 251 17.10 3.38 26.26
CA GLN A 251 17.16 2.02 26.84
C GLN A 251 15.76 1.50 27.18
N ARG A 252 14.88 2.36 27.67
CA ARG A 252 13.49 2.02 27.97
C ARG A 252 12.70 1.63 26.70
N GLN A 253 12.87 2.39 25.61
CA GLN A 253 12.21 2.09 24.33
C GLN A 253 12.71 0.81 23.68
N LEU A 254 13.94 0.36 23.95
CA LEU A 254 14.46 -0.91 23.46
C LEU A 254 13.97 -2.13 24.27
N ALA A 255 13.46 -1.90 25.48
CA ALA A 255 13.01 -2.96 26.38
C ALA A 255 11.50 -3.29 26.23
N ASP A 256 10.72 -2.39 25.62
CA ASP A 256 9.30 -2.52 25.25
C ASP A 256 9.13 -3.09 23.84
#